data_cad1ef2f9e9ed6c3a31cce540502a6b9
#
_entry.id   cad1ef2f9e9ed6c3a31cce540502a6b9
#
_cell.length_a   1.000
_cell.length_b   1.000
_cell.length_c   1.000
_cell.angle_alpha   90.00
_cell.angle_beta   90.00
_cell.angle_gamma   90.00
#
_symmetry.space_group_name_H-M   'P 1'
#
loop_
_entity.id
_entity.type
_entity.pdbx_description
1 polymer ?
#
loop_
_entity_poly.entity_id
_entity_poly.type
_entity_poly.pdbx_seq_one_letter_code
_entity_poly.pdbx_strand_id
1 'polypeptide(L)'
;METKIGDIFAVRLKRKGVYFVAQILSGGDEAGRFAVVLDLFTKEPPGLKEAAKLKPFYFGHHFWEREEFYLSADEILDAKPVFIGNAAPICKPPRQASLQNTEQICMQLAWNELPKDIKDKFKSASKQKLEIRQLQDREFYAEFARQNPFCYEIKSEIWDENLKDFLESTPMITNMELNCAAKSLDISRTYMQELTLDTSGIQEVLLNDSLYRLTLKGDASRLKSVRCPFDGELLGIQLELKGGGFCVSGLEKLRELRIFSQRGEHVDLADVAASFPNLREIFINAQGGTLKNIDALAKLKRLQAIRLRDVYGFDSFPARAQMPYLKHLWLRSVPKTVCEAAKRQFKDIEDIEIKQPRSDQWLEANLNNPLRGWDGRDGVSAAASKKAMKAYESAHKMLSTIKAKPARDEHKTEKTEILKEFIAVFNAVGAGRGIDTMEREEIWEAFCKLCELASVSEKDREKIWETNAEF
;
A
#
# COMPACT_ATOMS: atom_id res chain seq x y z
N MET A 1 -16.95 -25.29 5.75
CA MET A 1 -17.33 -25.98 7.02
C MET A 1 -18.34 -25.08 7.69
N GLU A 2 -19.56 -25.56 7.97
CA GLU A 2 -20.51 -24.80 8.79
C GLU A 2 -19.98 -24.75 10.23
N THR A 3 -19.87 -23.56 10.79
CA THR A 3 -19.43 -23.36 12.17
C THR A 3 -20.62 -23.04 13.07
N LYS A 4 -20.54 -23.47 14.33
CA LYS A 4 -21.53 -23.18 15.38
C LYS A 4 -20.89 -22.27 16.45
N ILE A 5 -21.74 -21.53 17.16
CA ILE A 5 -21.30 -20.79 18.35
C ILE A 5 -20.71 -21.78 19.35
N GLY A 6 -19.55 -21.44 19.90
CA GLY A 6 -18.82 -22.28 20.85
C GLY A 6 -17.82 -23.25 20.18
N ASP A 7 -17.77 -23.34 18.84
CA ASP A 7 -16.76 -24.15 18.18
C ASP A 7 -15.36 -23.60 18.44
N ILE A 8 -14.45 -24.49 18.81
CA ILE A 8 -13.07 -24.18 19.18
C ILE A 8 -12.14 -24.76 18.13
N PHE A 9 -11.21 -23.96 17.69
CA PHE A 9 -10.22 -24.30 16.67
C PHE A 9 -8.80 -24.02 17.14
N ALA A 10 -7.85 -24.89 16.80
CA ALA A 10 -6.42 -24.59 16.86
C ALA A 10 -5.94 -24.16 15.47
N VAL A 11 -5.38 -22.97 15.39
CA VAL A 11 -4.92 -22.34 14.15
C VAL A 11 -3.40 -22.23 14.18
N ARG A 12 -2.73 -22.63 13.11
CA ARG A 12 -1.28 -22.56 13.01
C ARG A 12 -0.82 -21.11 12.83
N LEU A 13 -0.10 -20.58 13.81
CA LEU A 13 0.61 -19.31 13.73
C LEU A 13 1.99 -19.57 13.08
N LYS A 14 2.05 -19.46 11.76
CA LYS A 14 3.20 -19.91 10.95
C LYS A 14 4.51 -19.26 11.38
N ARG A 15 4.52 -17.92 11.61
CA ARG A 15 5.72 -17.16 12.00
C ARG A 15 6.34 -17.64 13.31
N LYS A 16 5.54 -18.07 14.27
CA LYS A 16 6.01 -18.54 15.59
C LYS A 16 6.13 -20.05 15.67
N GLY A 17 5.65 -20.78 14.65
CA GLY A 17 5.68 -22.25 14.65
C GLY A 17 4.80 -22.89 15.72
N VAL A 18 3.82 -22.17 16.27
CA VAL A 18 2.90 -22.62 17.32
C VAL A 18 1.46 -22.62 16.81
N TYR A 19 0.55 -23.26 17.56
CA TYR A 19 -0.89 -23.08 17.41
C TYR A 19 -1.39 -22.06 18.41
N PHE A 20 -2.31 -21.20 18.01
CA PHE A 20 -3.19 -20.46 18.92
C PHE A 20 -4.58 -21.06 18.87
N VAL A 21 -5.36 -20.80 19.91
CA VAL A 21 -6.73 -21.29 20.04
C VAL A 21 -7.70 -20.16 19.82
N ALA A 22 -8.77 -20.42 19.07
CA ALA A 22 -9.84 -19.45 18.83
C ALA A 22 -11.21 -20.12 19.02
N GLN A 23 -12.17 -19.37 19.58
CA GLN A 23 -13.54 -19.83 19.76
C GLN A 23 -14.53 -18.94 19.01
N ILE A 24 -15.44 -19.56 18.26
CA ILE A 24 -16.50 -18.85 17.54
C ILE A 24 -17.54 -18.31 18.53
N LEU A 25 -17.78 -16.99 18.48
CA LEU A 25 -18.72 -16.30 19.38
C LEU A 25 -20.03 -15.91 18.71
N SER A 26 -20.06 -15.69 17.41
CA SER A 26 -21.26 -15.34 16.67
C SER A 26 -21.34 -16.14 15.38
N GLY A 27 -22.55 -16.48 14.98
CA GLY A 27 -22.86 -17.16 13.72
C GLY A 27 -23.71 -16.24 12.86
N GLY A 28 -23.34 -16.13 11.60
CA GLY A 28 -23.82 -15.27 10.54
C GLY A 28 -25.19 -14.66 10.71
N ASP A 29 -25.21 -13.40 10.50
CA ASP A 29 -26.24 -12.51 9.99
C ASP A 29 -25.52 -11.13 9.84
N GLU A 30 -26.15 -10.07 9.60
CA GLU A 30 -25.57 -8.76 9.21
C GLU A 30 -24.37 -8.23 10.02
N ALA A 31 -24.05 -8.80 11.17
CA ALA A 31 -22.95 -8.40 12.06
C ALA A 31 -21.59 -9.11 11.79
N GLY A 32 -21.54 -10.08 10.87
CA GLY A 32 -20.33 -10.88 10.60
C GLY A 32 -20.08 -11.97 11.66
N ARG A 33 -19.17 -12.91 11.34
CA ARG A 33 -18.73 -13.97 12.23
C ARG A 33 -17.46 -13.58 12.94
N PHE A 34 -17.49 -13.60 14.27
CA PHE A 34 -16.32 -13.30 15.10
C PHE A 34 -15.80 -14.56 15.78
N ALA A 35 -14.50 -14.55 16.06
CA ALA A 35 -13.89 -15.49 16.96
C ALA A 35 -13.00 -14.75 17.95
N VAL A 36 -13.03 -15.14 19.22
CA VAL A 36 -12.10 -14.67 20.22
C VAL A 36 -10.86 -15.56 20.25
N VAL A 37 -9.68 -14.95 20.27
CA VAL A 37 -8.43 -15.66 20.49
C VAL A 37 -8.31 -15.96 21.99
N LEU A 38 -7.88 -17.17 22.33
CA LEU A 38 -7.70 -17.62 23.69
C LEU A 38 -6.21 -17.61 24.08
N ASP A 39 -5.92 -17.39 25.36
CA ASP A 39 -4.56 -17.22 25.89
C ASP A 39 -3.83 -18.58 26.03
N LEU A 40 -3.58 -19.23 24.90
CA LEU A 40 -2.75 -20.43 24.81
C LEU A 40 -2.03 -20.50 23.45
N PHE A 41 -0.71 -20.69 23.50
CA PHE A 41 0.16 -20.82 22.34
C PHE A 41 1.06 -22.06 22.52
N THR A 42 0.81 -23.11 21.74
CA THR A 42 1.41 -24.45 21.90
C THR A 42 2.00 -24.98 20.61
N LYS A 43 2.95 -25.91 20.71
CA LYS A 43 3.52 -26.58 19.53
C LYS A 43 2.55 -27.56 18.85
N GLU A 44 1.60 -28.09 19.63
CA GLU A 44 0.57 -29.04 19.17
C GLU A 44 -0.81 -28.53 19.57
N PRO A 45 -1.88 -28.89 18.83
CA PRO A 45 -3.24 -28.55 19.19
C PRO A 45 -3.60 -29.08 20.59
N PRO A 46 -4.19 -28.27 21.49
CA PRO A 46 -4.60 -28.72 22.82
C PRO A 46 -5.86 -29.60 22.77
N GLY A 47 -6.13 -30.31 23.84
CA GLY A 47 -7.39 -31.04 24.00
C GLY A 47 -8.55 -30.11 24.38
N LEU A 48 -9.82 -30.56 24.13
CA LEU A 48 -11.02 -29.76 24.44
C LEU A 48 -11.12 -29.40 25.93
N LYS A 49 -10.78 -30.31 26.83
CA LYS A 49 -10.81 -30.04 28.28
C LYS A 49 -9.88 -28.92 28.73
N GLU A 50 -8.77 -28.74 28.04
CA GLU A 50 -7.81 -27.65 28.27
C GLU A 50 -8.33 -26.36 27.63
N ALA A 51 -8.68 -26.42 26.35
CA ALA A 51 -9.16 -25.29 25.57
C ALA A 51 -10.40 -24.61 26.21
N ALA A 52 -11.36 -25.40 26.73
CA ALA A 52 -12.58 -24.89 27.35
C ALA A 52 -12.36 -24.13 28.69
N LYS A 53 -11.16 -24.15 29.26
CA LYS A 53 -10.80 -23.44 30.50
C LYS A 53 -9.97 -22.19 30.27
N LEU A 54 -9.60 -21.90 29.05
CA LEU A 54 -8.76 -20.76 28.69
C LEU A 54 -9.52 -19.44 28.92
N LYS A 55 -8.77 -18.37 29.04
CA LYS A 55 -9.29 -17.00 29.08
C LYS A 55 -9.08 -16.34 27.71
N PRO A 56 -9.80 -15.26 27.40
CA PRO A 56 -9.50 -14.45 26.23
C PRO A 56 -8.05 -13.94 26.25
N PHE A 57 -7.40 -14.01 25.10
CA PHE A 57 -6.15 -13.31 24.88
C PHE A 57 -6.43 -11.82 24.68
N TYR A 58 -5.56 -10.96 25.19
CA TYR A 58 -5.80 -9.53 25.14
C TYR A 58 -4.83 -8.84 24.18
N PHE A 59 -5.39 -7.96 23.38
CA PHE A 59 -4.69 -7.00 22.55
C PHE A 59 -4.41 -5.74 23.36
N GLY A 60 -3.24 -5.15 23.25
CA GLY A 60 -2.89 -3.97 24.06
C GLY A 60 -1.42 -3.59 23.96
N HIS A 61 -0.78 -3.88 22.82
CA HIS A 61 0.61 -3.49 22.60
C HIS A 61 0.74 -2.02 22.21
N HIS A 62 1.91 -1.45 22.40
CA HIS A 62 2.27 -0.08 22.04
C HIS A 62 1.30 0.95 22.63
N PHE A 63 0.56 1.66 21.79
CA PHE A 63 -0.39 2.70 22.18
C PHE A 63 -1.83 2.21 22.32
N TRP A 64 -2.09 0.93 21.99
CA TRP A 64 -3.44 0.38 22.04
C TRP A 64 -3.91 0.18 23.48
N GLU A 65 -5.18 0.46 23.72
CA GLU A 65 -5.84 0.09 24.96
C GLU A 65 -6.02 -1.43 25.04
N ARG A 66 -6.10 -1.95 26.25
CA ARG A 66 -6.27 -3.40 26.45
C ARG A 66 -7.69 -3.80 26.14
N GLU A 67 -7.87 -4.61 25.11
CA GLU A 67 -9.15 -5.21 24.70
C GLU A 67 -8.99 -6.68 24.35
N GLU A 68 -10.09 -7.44 24.31
CA GLU A 68 -10.08 -8.83 23.88
C GLU A 68 -9.70 -8.92 22.39
N PHE A 69 -8.97 -9.98 22.04
CA PHE A 69 -8.45 -10.15 20.67
C PHE A 69 -9.47 -10.87 19.81
N TYR A 70 -10.05 -10.19 18.84
CA TYR A 70 -11.05 -10.72 17.93
C TYR A 70 -10.51 -10.85 16.50
N LEU A 71 -10.81 -12.01 15.86
CA LEU A 71 -10.53 -12.27 14.45
C LEU A 71 -11.83 -12.49 13.69
N SER A 72 -11.79 -12.31 12.36
CA SER A 72 -12.84 -12.83 11.49
C SER A 72 -12.85 -14.37 11.57
N ALA A 73 -14.04 -14.98 11.67
CA ALA A 73 -14.15 -16.42 11.61
C ALA A 73 -13.70 -16.97 10.24
N ASP A 74 -13.87 -16.20 9.17
CA ASP A 74 -13.45 -16.60 7.83
C ASP A 74 -11.92 -16.66 7.72
N GLU A 75 -11.19 -15.73 8.34
CA GLU A 75 -9.71 -15.79 8.42
C GLU A 75 -9.23 -17.08 9.11
N ILE A 76 -9.92 -17.48 10.19
CA ILE A 76 -9.62 -18.72 10.89
C ILE A 76 -9.85 -19.93 9.99
N LEU A 77 -11.00 -19.99 9.33
CA LEU A 77 -11.38 -21.13 8.48
C LEU A 77 -10.49 -21.26 7.24
N ASP A 78 -10.10 -20.16 6.65
CA ASP A 78 -9.17 -20.11 5.50
C ASP A 78 -7.78 -20.64 5.85
N ALA A 79 -7.37 -20.50 7.11
CA ALA A 79 -6.11 -21.06 7.61
C ALA A 79 -6.10 -22.58 7.76
N LYS A 80 -7.20 -23.27 7.42
CA LYS A 80 -7.38 -24.73 7.56
C LYS A 80 -7.09 -25.21 8.99
N PRO A 81 -7.87 -24.76 9.96
CA PRO A 81 -7.63 -25.03 11.37
C PRO A 81 -7.90 -26.48 11.73
N VAL A 82 -7.37 -26.88 12.88
CA VAL A 82 -7.76 -28.15 13.53
C VAL A 82 -8.98 -27.92 14.40
N PHE A 83 -10.08 -28.57 14.14
CA PHE A 83 -11.25 -28.53 15.02
C PHE A 83 -10.99 -29.30 16.32
N ILE A 84 -11.15 -28.64 17.45
CA ILE A 84 -10.90 -29.20 18.78
C ILE A 84 -12.20 -29.74 19.38
N GLY A 85 -13.32 -29.07 19.18
CA GLY A 85 -14.61 -29.41 19.71
C GLY A 85 -15.49 -28.18 19.95
N ASN A 86 -16.59 -28.37 20.69
CA ASN A 86 -17.52 -27.29 21.05
C ASN A 86 -17.63 -27.18 22.57
N ALA A 87 -17.64 -25.95 23.08
CA ALA A 87 -17.86 -25.64 24.49
C ALA A 87 -18.68 -24.34 24.63
N ALA A 88 -19.23 -24.10 25.81
CA ALA A 88 -19.92 -22.84 26.07
C ALA A 88 -19.02 -21.63 25.76
N PRO A 89 -19.56 -20.55 25.14
CA PRO A 89 -18.79 -19.35 24.84
C PRO A 89 -18.13 -18.77 26.08
N ILE A 90 -16.84 -18.46 25.97
CA ILE A 90 -16.02 -17.98 27.10
C ILE A 90 -16.30 -16.52 27.45
N CYS A 91 -16.78 -15.75 26.50
CA CYS A 91 -17.23 -14.37 26.66
C CYS A 91 -18.44 -14.09 25.77
N LYS A 92 -19.11 -12.97 26.01
CA LYS A 92 -20.21 -12.51 25.15
C LYS A 92 -19.62 -11.84 23.91
N PRO A 93 -20.21 -12.08 22.71
CA PRO A 93 -19.79 -11.36 21.50
C PRO A 93 -19.99 -9.87 21.71
N PRO A 94 -19.02 -9.00 21.29
CA PRO A 94 -19.17 -7.56 21.37
C PRO A 94 -20.26 -7.10 20.38
N ARG A 95 -20.93 -6.00 20.70
CA ARG A 95 -21.88 -5.35 19.77
C ARG A 95 -21.19 -4.80 18.53
N GLN A 96 -19.97 -4.29 18.70
CA GLN A 96 -19.04 -3.89 17.65
C GLN A 96 -17.64 -4.33 18.09
N ALA A 97 -16.89 -4.97 17.21
CA ALA A 97 -15.51 -5.37 17.45
C ALA A 97 -14.60 -4.74 16.41
N SER A 98 -13.48 -4.19 16.88
CA SER A 98 -12.34 -3.97 16.01
C SER A 98 -11.72 -5.34 15.72
N LEU A 99 -11.85 -5.82 14.48
CA LEU A 99 -11.21 -7.06 14.08
C LEU A 99 -9.71 -6.83 13.90
N GLN A 100 -8.93 -7.64 14.60
CA GLN A 100 -7.50 -7.74 14.40
C GLN A 100 -7.22 -8.82 13.33
N ASN A 101 -5.94 -9.02 13.00
CA ASN A 101 -5.49 -10.11 12.13
C ASN A 101 -4.45 -10.98 12.84
N THR A 102 -4.14 -12.13 12.24
CA THR A 102 -3.19 -13.09 12.84
C THR A 102 -1.78 -12.54 13.01
N GLU A 103 -1.36 -11.56 12.19
CA GLU A 103 -0.05 -10.92 12.34
C GLU A 103 0.05 -10.11 13.64
N GLN A 104 -1.04 -9.50 14.07
CA GLN A 104 -1.08 -8.74 15.33
C GLN A 104 -0.94 -9.65 16.56
N ILE A 105 -1.23 -10.95 16.46
CA ILE A 105 -0.90 -11.92 17.52
C ILE A 105 0.61 -11.97 17.72
N CYS A 106 1.39 -12.05 16.64
CA CYS A 106 2.85 -12.06 16.73
C CYS A 106 3.40 -10.78 17.38
N MET A 107 2.83 -9.63 17.05
CA MET A 107 3.18 -8.34 17.64
C MET A 107 2.85 -8.32 19.14
N GLN A 108 1.67 -8.78 19.52
CA GLN A 108 1.27 -8.85 20.93
C GLN A 108 2.14 -9.81 21.74
N LEU A 109 2.52 -10.96 21.16
CA LEU A 109 3.42 -11.91 21.81
C LEU A 109 4.81 -11.28 22.04
N ALA A 110 5.38 -10.64 21.01
CA ALA A 110 6.65 -9.93 21.14
C ALA A 110 6.57 -8.80 22.20
N TRP A 111 5.45 -8.04 22.21
CA TRP A 111 5.20 -7.05 23.24
C TRP A 111 5.13 -7.66 24.65
N ASN A 112 4.49 -8.82 24.80
CA ASN A 112 4.36 -9.47 26.11
C ASN A 112 5.72 -9.89 26.70
N GLU A 113 6.70 -10.21 25.86
CA GLU A 113 8.07 -10.56 26.23
C GLU A 113 8.89 -9.35 26.75
N LEU A 114 8.48 -8.11 26.46
CA LEU A 114 9.21 -6.91 26.89
C LEU A 114 9.10 -6.70 28.41
N PRO A 115 10.15 -6.15 29.05
CA PRO A 115 10.12 -5.73 30.44
C PRO A 115 9.02 -4.69 30.73
N LYS A 116 8.46 -4.74 31.92
CA LYS A 116 7.33 -3.87 32.32
C LYS A 116 7.70 -2.38 32.23
N ASP A 117 8.87 -2.01 32.69
CA ASP A 117 9.35 -0.62 32.66
C ASP A 117 9.48 -0.05 31.27
N ILE A 118 9.87 -0.88 30.28
CA ILE A 118 9.90 -0.51 28.85
C ILE A 118 8.47 -0.27 28.36
N LYS A 119 7.54 -1.18 28.66
CA LYS A 119 6.11 -1.03 28.28
C LYS A 119 5.48 0.23 28.86
N ASP A 120 5.74 0.52 30.14
CA ASP A 120 5.19 1.68 30.82
C ASP A 120 5.73 2.99 30.22
N LYS A 121 7.03 3.06 29.95
CA LYS A 121 7.65 4.20 29.25
C LYS A 121 7.07 4.40 27.85
N PHE A 122 6.89 3.33 27.09
CA PHE A 122 6.34 3.41 25.76
C PHE A 122 4.92 3.98 25.75
N LYS A 123 4.04 3.52 26.66
CA LYS A 123 2.64 3.98 26.74
C LYS A 123 2.50 5.43 27.20
N SER A 124 3.46 5.94 27.97
CA SER A 124 3.44 7.30 28.51
C SER A 124 4.08 8.36 27.62
N ALA A 125 4.75 7.94 26.56
CA ALA A 125 5.55 8.83 25.71
C ALA A 125 4.87 9.21 24.39
N SER A 126 5.23 10.38 23.86
CA SER A 126 4.85 10.75 22.48
C SER A 126 5.69 9.98 21.48
N LYS A 127 5.09 9.68 20.31
CA LYS A 127 5.77 9.00 19.21
C LYS A 127 7.01 9.78 18.77
N GLN A 128 8.17 9.13 18.75
CA GLN A 128 9.40 9.71 18.23
C GLN A 128 9.89 8.93 17.01
N LYS A 129 10.53 9.69 16.12
CA LYS A 129 11.15 9.19 14.90
C LYS A 129 12.62 9.59 14.90
N LEU A 130 13.50 8.64 14.61
CA LEU A 130 14.92 8.90 14.42
C LEU A 130 15.24 9.09 12.94
N GLU A 131 15.84 10.21 12.59
CA GLU A 131 16.39 10.46 11.26
C GLU A 131 17.91 10.36 11.27
N ILE A 132 18.47 9.53 10.38
CA ILE A 132 19.92 9.26 10.28
C ILE A 132 20.36 9.65 8.87
N ARG A 133 21.15 10.71 8.76
CA ARG A 133 21.67 11.24 7.48
C ARG A 133 23.17 11.09 7.31
N GLN A 134 23.86 10.67 8.35
CA GLN A 134 25.31 10.45 8.36
C GLN A 134 25.67 9.29 9.26
N LEU A 135 26.86 8.71 9.06
CA LEU A 135 27.36 7.63 9.88
C LEU A 135 27.34 8.00 11.36
N GLN A 136 26.88 7.09 12.18
CA GLN A 136 26.85 7.20 13.63
C GLN A 136 27.64 6.03 14.24
N ASP A 137 28.21 6.26 15.41
CA ASP A 137 28.89 5.21 16.16
C ASP A 137 27.94 4.47 17.12
N ARG A 138 28.45 3.43 17.74
CA ARG A 138 27.67 2.64 18.73
C ARG A 138 27.29 3.43 19.95
N GLU A 139 28.10 4.40 20.36
CA GLU A 139 27.82 5.24 21.54
C GLU A 139 26.62 6.14 21.28
N PHE A 140 26.53 6.74 20.10
CA PHE A 140 25.35 7.50 19.66
C PHE A 140 24.06 6.65 19.77
N TYR A 141 24.07 5.43 19.22
CA TYR A 141 22.88 4.57 19.25
C TYR A 141 22.51 4.12 20.66
N ALA A 142 23.48 3.80 21.50
CA ALA A 142 23.26 3.42 22.88
C ALA A 142 22.65 4.57 23.69
N GLU A 143 23.18 5.79 23.51
CA GLU A 143 22.65 6.99 24.16
C GLU A 143 21.25 7.33 23.65
N PHE A 144 21.03 7.24 22.34
CA PHE A 144 19.72 7.46 21.76
C PHE A 144 18.68 6.49 22.34
N ALA A 145 18.97 5.19 22.39
CA ALA A 145 18.06 4.17 22.95
C ALA A 145 17.74 4.47 24.42
N ARG A 146 18.74 4.92 25.19
CA ARG A 146 18.56 5.27 26.60
C ARG A 146 17.64 6.49 26.80
N GLN A 147 17.76 7.48 25.91
CA GLN A 147 16.94 8.71 25.97
C GLN A 147 15.56 8.54 25.37
N ASN A 148 15.43 7.67 24.36
CA ASN A 148 14.22 7.53 23.55
C ASN A 148 13.74 6.06 23.48
N PRO A 149 13.41 5.42 24.61
CA PRO A 149 13.06 4.00 24.66
C PRO A 149 11.74 3.66 23.94
N PHE A 150 11.03 4.67 23.46
CA PHE A 150 9.74 4.56 22.75
C PHE A 150 9.84 4.94 21.27
N CYS A 151 11.04 5.15 20.73
CA CYS A 151 11.24 5.27 19.30
C CYS A 151 10.90 3.94 18.64
N TYR A 152 9.98 3.97 17.67
CA TYR A 152 9.56 2.78 16.93
C TYR A 152 9.79 2.93 15.42
N GLU A 153 10.14 4.11 14.94
CA GLU A 153 10.34 4.42 13.52
C GLU A 153 11.70 5.04 13.28
N ILE A 154 12.41 4.53 12.26
CA ILE A 154 13.67 5.09 11.77
C ILE A 154 13.53 5.45 10.30
N LYS A 155 14.05 6.64 9.95
CA LYS A 155 14.34 7.02 8.57
C LYS A 155 15.83 7.16 8.42
N SER A 156 16.45 6.41 7.50
CA SER A 156 17.90 6.42 7.30
C SER A 156 18.31 6.53 5.85
N GLU A 157 19.35 7.33 5.60
CA GLU A 157 20.09 7.40 4.34
C GLU A 157 21.36 6.55 4.38
N ILE A 158 21.62 5.88 5.50
CA ILE A 158 22.80 5.09 5.79
C ILE A 158 22.40 3.67 6.18
N TRP A 159 23.19 2.69 5.74
CA TRP A 159 23.14 1.32 6.21
C TRP A 159 24.56 0.84 6.51
N ASP A 160 24.85 0.57 7.78
CA ASP A 160 26.12 0.07 8.25
C ASP A 160 25.94 -0.94 9.39
N GLU A 161 27.02 -1.55 9.86
CA GLU A 161 26.99 -2.54 10.94
C GLU A 161 26.56 -1.92 12.28
N ASN A 162 26.83 -0.64 12.55
CA ASN A 162 26.41 0.00 13.80
C ASN A 162 24.90 0.16 13.85
N LEU A 163 24.28 0.62 12.74
CA LEU A 163 22.81 0.70 12.63
C LEU A 163 22.19 -0.69 12.70
N LYS A 164 22.77 -1.68 12.04
CA LYS A 164 22.29 -3.06 12.07
C LYS A 164 22.30 -3.61 13.50
N ASP A 165 23.45 -3.53 14.21
CA ASP A 165 23.57 -3.97 15.61
C ASP A 165 22.55 -3.28 16.51
N PHE A 166 22.34 -1.99 16.30
CA PHE A 166 21.33 -1.22 17.04
C PHE A 166 19.93 -1.75 16.83
N LEU A 167 19.53 -2.00 15.59
CA LEU A 167 18.22 -2.55 15.24
C LEU A 167 18.03 -3.98 15.79
N GLU A 168 19.06 -4.82 15.72
CA GLU A 168 19.03 -6.18 16.28
C GLU A 168 18.87 -6.19 17.81
N SER A 169 19.39 -5.17 18.48
CA SER A 169 19.31 -5.03 19.96
C SER A 169 18.08 -4.24 20.44
N THR A 170 17.30 -3.61 19.53
CA THR A 170 16.23 -2.69 19.93
C THR A 170 14.87 -3.15 19.38
N PRO A 171 14.17 -4.06 20.09
CA PRO A 171 12.91 -4.67 19.62
C PRO A 171 11.75 -3.69 19.48
N MET A 172 11.88 -2.48 20.02
CA MET A 172 10.85 -1.45 19.91
C MET A 172 10.83 -0.75 18.56
N ILE A 173 11.92 -0.84 17.79
CA ILE A 173 11.99 -0.25 16.46
C ILE A 173 11.43 -1.27 15.47
N THR A 174 10.24 -0.98 14.97
CA THR A 174 9.47 -1.88 14.11
C THR A 174 9.27 -1.35 12.70
N ASN A 175 9.49 -0.05 12.49
CA ASN A 175 9.26 0.61 11.20
C ASN A 175 10.54 1.28 10.71
N MET A 176 10.89 1.07 9.45
CA MET A 176 12.05 1.72 8.84
C MET A 176 11.77 2.19 7.41
N GLU A 177 12.21 3.40 7.12
CA GLU A 177 12.40 3.90 5.75
C GLU A 177 13.88 4.04 5.48
N LEU A 178 14.39 3.29 4.48
CA LEU A 178 15.81 3.25 4.13
C LEU A 178 16.02 3.70 2.68
N ASN A 179 16.79 4.79 2.52
CA ASN A 179 17.13 5.39 1.24
C ASN A 179 18.66 5.42 1.10
N CYS A 180 19.30 4.27 0.91
CA CYS A 180 20.76 4.17 0.88
C CYS A 180 21.29 3.43 -0.35
N ALA A 181 22.57 3.64 -0.65
CA ALA A 181 23.28 3.02 -1.78
C ALA A 181 23.88 1.63 -1.45
N ALA A 182 23.36 0.91 -0.45
CA ALA A 182 23.85 -0.42 -0.08
C ALA A 182 23.58 -1.43 -1.20
N LYS A 183 24.53 -2.38 -1.41
CA LYS A 183 24.32 -3.48 -2.37
C LYS A 183 23.47 -4.61 -1.82
N SER A 184 23.52 -4.82 -0.53
CA SER A 184 22.74 -5.84 0.17
C SER A 184 22.22 -5.32 1.49
N LEU A 185 21.02 -5.80 1.86
CA LEU A 185 20.38 -5.50 3.12
C LEU A 185 20.07 -6.80 3.86
N ASP A 186 20.58 -6.95 5.07
CA ASP A 186 20.26 -8.06 5.95
C ASP A 186 19.63 -7.55 7.25
N ILE A 187 18.31 -7.69 7.35
CA ILE A 187 17.53 -7.38 8.56
C ILE A 187 16.95 -8.63 9.21
N SER A 188 17.47 -9.82 8.87
CA SER A 188 16.89 -11.11 9.30
C SER A 188 16.79 -11.28 10.82
N ARG A 189 17.61 -10.58 11.59
CA ARG A 189 17.66 -10.65 13.05
C ARG A 189 17.01 -9.45 13.74
N THR A 190 16.45 -8.52 12.97
CA THR A 190 15.74 -7.35 13.52
C THR A 190 14.28 -7.67 13.84
N TYR A 191 13.58 -6.70 14.43
CA TYR A 191 12.17 -6.79 14.78
C TYR A 191 11.27 -5.96 13.84
N MET A 192 11.75 -5.69 12.61
CA MET A 192 11.02 -4.91 11.63
C MET A 192 9.68 -5.54 11.28
N GLN A 193 8.66 -4.72 11.23
CA GLN A 193 7.29 -5.07 10.85
C GLN A 193 6.89 -4.40 9.54
N GLU A 194 7.36 -3.17 9.33
CA GLU A 194 7.19 -2.43 8.09
C GLU A 194 8.54 -1.89 7.61
N LEU A 195 8.84 -2.13 6.34
CA LEU A 195 10.06 -1.62 5.69
C LEU A 195 9.68 -0.91 4.39
N THR A 196 10.11 0.33 4.26
CA THR A 196 10.16 1.06 2.98
C THR A 196 11.61 1.17 2.53
N LEU A 197 11.91 0.70 1.32
CA LEU A 197 13.26 0.55 0.81
C LEU A 197 13.39 1.17 -0.58
N ASP A 198 14.32 2.13 -0.75
CA ASP A 198 14.77 2.54 -2.09
C ASP A 198 15.68 1.45 -2.66
N THR A 199 15.28 0.90 -3.81
CA THR A 199 15.96 -0.24 -4.45
C THR A 199 17.05 0.16 -5.42
N SER A 200 17.27 1.44 -5.69
CA SER A 200 18.13 1.96 -6.78
C SER A 200 19.60 1.46 -6.75
N GLY A 201 20.06 0.91 -5.64
CA GLY A 201 21.41 0.32 -5.52
C GLY A 201 21.43 -1.13 -5.06
N ILE A 202 20.31 -1.65 -4.58
CA ILE A 202 20.20 -2.92 -3.84
C ILE A 202 20.04 -4.08 -4.81
N GLN A 203 20.79 -5.16 -4.55
CA GLN A 203 20.72 -6.39 -5.33
C GLN A 203 20.09 -7.54 -4.54
N GLU A 204 20.29 -7.58 -3.24
CA GLU A 204 19.82 -8.66 -2.38
C GLU A 204 19.26 -8.12 -1.07
N VAL A 205 18.13 -8.67 -0.65
CA VAL A 205 17.47 -8.34 0.63
C VAL A 205 17.19 -9.64 1.39
N LEU A 206 17.58 -9.68 2.67
CA LEU A 206 17.24 -10.75 3.60
C LEU A 206 16.35 -10.18 4.70
N LEU A 207 15.11 -10.62 4.74
CA LEU A 207 14.07 -10.09 5.64
C LEU A 207 13.93 -10.96 6.89
N ASN A 208 13.44 -10.34 7.96
CA ASN A 208 13.11 -11.00 9.23
C ASN A 208 11.71 -11.66 9.18
N ASP A 209 11.40 -12.44 10.20
CA ASP A 209 10.15 -13.19 10.31
C ASP A 209 8.94 -12.36 10.78
N SER A 210 9.19 -11.18 11.35
CA SER A 210 8.14 -10.27 11.84
C SER A 210 7.63 -9.31 10.76
N LEU A 211 8.32 -9.20 9.62
CA LEU A 211 7.96 -8.25 8.56
C LEU A 211 6.67 -8.70 7.86
N TYR A 212 5.66 -7.85 7.91
CA TYR A 212 4.38 -8.10 7.21
C TYR A 212 4.12 -7.13 6.06
N ARG A 213 4.83 -5.98 6.00
CA ARG A 213 4.72 -5.02 4.90
C ARG A 213 6.08 -4.59 4.39
N LEU A 214 6.27 -4.75 3.09
CA LEU A 214 7.44 -4.30 2.36
C LEU A 214 7.03 -3.34 1.24
N THR A 215 7.52 -2.10 1.28
CA THR A 215 7.39 -1.15 0.17
C THR A 215 8.74 -1.00 -0.51
N LEU A 216 8.80 -1.34 -1.79
CA LEU A 216 9.98 -1.15 -2.65
C LEU A 216 9.76 0.06 -3.54
N LYS A 217 10.68 1.04 -3.45
CA LYS A 217 10.62 2.29 -4.22
C LYS A 217 11.79 2.40 -5.19
N GLY A 218 11.64 3.24 -6.21
CA GLY A 218 12.71 3.57 -7.14
C GLY A 218 12.93 2.55 -8.25
N ASP A 219 14.17 2.44 -8.73
CA ASP A 219 14.55 1.52 -9.79
C ASP A 219 14.90 0.14 -9.22
N ALA A 220 14.02 -0.83 -9.43
CA ALA A 220 14.20 -2.20 -8.98
C ALA A 220 14.93 -3.11 -9.99
N SER A 221 15.43 -2.58 -11.10
CA SER A 221 16.09 -3.37 -12.17
C SER A 221 17.34 -4.14 -11.70
N ARG A 222 17.98 -3.69 -10.62
CA ARG A 222 19.15 -4.33 -10.03
C ARG A 222 18.83 -5.33 -8.93
N LEU A 223 17.60 -5.32 -8.40
CA LEU A 223 17.16 -6.21 -7.34
C LEU A 223 16.98 -7.62 -7.90
N LYS A 224 17.80 -8.56 -7.42
CA LYS A 224 17.84 -9.96 -7.90
C LYS A 224 17.06 -10.90 -6.99
N SER A 225 17.16 -10.68 -5.68
CA SER A 225 16.50 -11.55 -4.71
C SER A 225 16.00 -10.80 -3.48
N VAL A 226 14.82 -11.22 -3.01
CA VAL A 226 14.29 -10.87 -1.71
C VAL A 226 13.98 -12.17 -0.99
N ARG A 227 14.81 -12.52 -0.02
CA ARG A 227 14.64 -13.74 0.77
C ARG A 227 13.92 -13.41 2.07
N CYS A 228 12.85 -14.11 2.34
CA CYS A 228 12.09 -13.97 3.58
C CYS A 228 11.56 -15.33 4.03
N PRO A 229 11.21 -15.48 5.31
CA PRO A 229 10.54 -16.68 5.80
C PRO A 229 9.27 -16.99 4.99
N PHE A 230 9.02 -18.28 4.77
CA PHE A 230 7.84 -18.78 4.04
C PHE A 230 7.74 -18.32 2.58
N ASP A 231 8.85 -17.90 1.92
CA ASP A 231 8.91 -17.50 0.51
C ASP A 231 7.88 -16.39 0.17
N GLY A 232 7.63 -15.46 1.10
CA GLY A 232 6.71 -14.34 0.95
C GLY A 232 5.23 -14.64 1.23
N GLU A 233 4.87 -15.85 1.66
CA GLU A 233 3.44 -16.21 1.89
C GLU A 233 2.70 -15.28 2.86
N LEU A 234 3.44 -14.73 3.85
CA LEU A 234 2.90 -13.85 4.91
C LEU A 234 3.28 -12.38 4.72
N LEU A 235 3.79 -12.02 3.56
CA LEU A 235 4.26 -10.66 3.26
C LEU A 235 3.28 -9.96 2.33
N GLY A 236 2.91 -8.72 2.64
CA GLY A 236 2.27 -7.79 1.72
C GLY A 236 3.33 -6.94 1.04
N ILE A 237 3.33 -6.89 -0.29
CA ILE A 237 4.30 -6.09 -1.05
C ILE A 237 3.60 -4.95 -1.78
N GLN A 238 4.21 -3.76 -1.66
CA GLN A 238 3.90 -2.60 -2.45
C GLN A 238 5.13 -2.21 -3.29
N LEU A 239 4.95 -2.09 -4.59
CA LEU A 239 5.97 -1.63 -5.54
C LEU A 239 5.64 -0.22 -5.99
N GLU A 240 6.54 0.73 -5.77
CA GLU A 240 6.48 2.11 -6.27
C GLU A 240 7.59 2.29 -7.31
N LEU A 241 7.38 1.71 -8.49
CA LEU A 241 8.41 1.55 -9.50
C LEU A 241 8.70 2.85 -10.24
N LYS A 242 10.00 3.04 -10.54
CA LYS A 242 10.52 3.97 -11.53
C LYS A 242 11.25 3.15 -12.60
N GLY A 243 10.76 3.22 -13.84
CA GLY A 243 11.31 2.42 -14.92
C GLY A 243 10.69 1.03 -15.05
N GLY A 244 10.81 0.46 -16.23
CA GLY A 244 10.29 -0.87 -16.55
C GLY A 244 11.31 -1.97 -16.23
N GLY A 245 10.80 -3.13 -15.83
CA GLY A 245 11.59 -4.32 -15.57
C GLY A 245 11.76 -4.60 -14.08
N PHE A 246 11.08 -5.63 -13.63
CA PHE A 246 11.17 -6.12 -12.26
C PHE A 246 11.13 -7.64 -12.31
N CYS A 247 12.25 -8.27 -11.96
CA CYS A 247 12.33 -9.73 -11.86
C CYS A 247 13.10 -10.09 -10.60
N VAL A 248 12.41 -10.64 -9.60
CA VAL A 248 12.96 -10.95 -8.30
C VAL A 248 12.67 -12.41 -7.92
N SER A 249 13.63 -13.08 -7.29
CA SER A 249 13.47 -14.42 -6.73
C SER A 249 13.28 -14.41 -5.21
N GLY A 250 12.76 -15.49 -4.65
CA GLY A 250 12.60 -15.70 -3.20
C GLY A 250 11.26 -15.28 -2.62
N LEU A 251 10.28 -14.95 -3.48
CA LEU A 251 8.93 -14.54 -3.12
C LEU A 251 7.87 -15.39 -3.83
N GLU A 252 8.20 -16.62 -4.15
CA GLU A 252 7.36 -17.49 -4.99
C GLU A 252 6.00 -17.81 -4.39
N LYS A 253 5.83 -17.66 -3.06
CA LYS A 253 4.55 -17.87 -2.38
C LYS A 253 3.80 -16.60 -2.02
N LEU A 254 4.24 -15.44 -2.53
CA LEU A 254 3.53 -14.18 -2.36
C LEU A 254 2.07 -14.31 -2.82
N ARG A 255 1.13 -13.78 -2.01
CA ARG A 255 -0.31 -13.86 -2.28
C ARG A 255 -0.89 -12.53 -2.74
N GLU A 256 -0.40 -11.42 -2.23
CA GLU A 256 -0.92 -10.08 -2.48
C GLU A 256 0.18 -9.16 -2.98
N LEU A 257 -0.11 -8.45 -4.08
CA LEU A 257 0.81 -7.49 -4.69
C LEU A 257 0.07 -6.20 -5.01
N ARG A 258 0.67 -5.07 -4.61
CA ARG A 258 0.23 -3.74 -5.00
C ARG A 258 1.31 -3.05 -5.81
N ILE A 259 0.96 -2.51 -6.98
CA ILE A 259 1.89 -1.80 -7.87
C ILE A 259 1.37 -0.38 -8.07
N PHE A 260 2.23 0.58 -7.77
CA PHE A 260 2.04 1.99 -8.09
C PHE A 260 3.14 2.39 -9.06
N SER A 261 2.78 2.67 -10.29
CA SER A 261 3.74 3.11 -11.30
C SER A 261 3.58 4.60 -11.54
N GLN A 262 4.62 5.24 -12.03
CA GLN A 262 4.59 6.64 -12.38
C GLN A 262 3.99 6.84 -13.77
N ARG A 263 3.53 8.06 -14.04
CA ARG A 263 2.97 8.43 -15.32
C ARG A 263 3.98 8.25 -16.46
N GLY A 264 3.52 7.65 -17.54
CA GLY A 264 4.34 7.40 -18.72
C GLY A 264 5.15 6.11 -18.67
N GLU A 265 5.14 5.43 -17.53
CA GLU A 265 5.79 4.14 -17.35
C GLU A 265 4.88 2.97 -17.71
N HIS A 266 5.44 1.78 -17.72
CA HIS A 266 4.69 0.56 -17.98
C HIS A 266 4.96 -0.49 -16.89
N VAL A 267 3.94 -1.31 -16.65
CA VAL A 267 4.05 -2.50 -15.81
C VAL A 267 4.02 -3.72 -16.74
N ASP A 268 5.08 -4.54 -16.68
CA ASP A 268 5.15 -5.79 -17.43
C ASP A 268 4.59 -6.95 -16.57
N LEU A 269 3.46 -7.49 -16.99
CA LEU A 269 2.80 -8.59 -16.28
C LEU A 269 3.50 -9.93 -16.48
N ALA A 270 4.41 -10.06 -17.47
CA ALA A 270 5.23 -11.24 -17.60
C ALA A 270 6.27 -11.34 -16.48
N ASP A 271 6.89 -10.20 -16.12
CA ASP A 271 7.82 -10.12 -14.99
C ASP A 271 7.11 -10.38 -13.67
N VAL A 272 5.90 -9.82 -13.51
CA VAL A 272 5.07 -10.06 -12.32
C VAL A 272 4.73 -11.55 -12.18
N ALA A 273 4.28 -12.20 -13.26
CA ALA A 273 3.93 -13.62 -13.23
C ALA A 273 5.14 -14.53 -13.01
N ALA A 274 6.31 -14.14 -13.49
CA ALA A 274 7.56 -14.87 -13.29
C ALA A 274 8.03 -14.77 -11.82
N SER A 275 7.96 -13.57 -11.22
CA SER A 275 8.40 -13.32 -9.86
C SER A 275 7.43 -13.86 -8.80
N PHE A 276 6.12 -13.83 -9.08
CA PHE A 276 5.06 -14.12 -8.10
C PHE A 276 4.02 -15.12 -8.63
N PRO A 277 4.39 -16.37 -8.94
CA PRO A 277 3.51 -17.33 -9.62
C PRO A 277 2.27 -17.76 -8.80
N ASN A 278 2.26 -17.51 -7.50
CA ASN A 278 1.18 -17.91 -6.59
C ASN A 278 0.28 -16.76 -6.13
N LEU A 279 0.31 -15.61 -6.82
CA LEU A 279 -0.56 -14.49 -6.50
C LEU A 279 -2.04 -14.88 -6.49
N ARG A 280 -2.75 -14.36 -5.50
CA ARG A 280 -4.21 -14.41 -5.37
C ARG A 280 -4.85 -13.07 -5.65
N GLU A 281 -4.18 -11.98 -5.28
CA GLU A 281 -4.67 -10.62 -5.47
C GLU A 281 -3.59 -9.74 -6.09
N ILE A 282 -4.00 -8.95 -7.08
CA ILE A 282 -3.16 -7.91 -7.67
C ILE A 282 -3.93 -6.59 -7.76
N PHE A 283 -3.31 -5.53 -7.24
CA PHE A 283 -3.75 -4.16 -7.41
C PHE A 283 -2.71 -3.38 -8.21
N ILE A 284 -3.13 -2.72 -9.29
CA ILE A 284 -2.27 -1.85 -10.11
C ILE A 284 -2.90 -0.48 -10.25
N ASN A 285 -2.19 0.55 -9.81
CA ASN A 285 -2.49 1.95 -10.07
C ASN A 285 -1.35 2.54 -10.90
N ALA A 286 -1.56 2.71 -12.19
CA ALA A 286 -0.51 3.13 -13.11
C ALA A 286 -0.50 4.65 -13.40
N GLN A 287 -1.37 5.42 -12.79
CA GLN A 287 -1.45 6.88 -12.96
C GLN A 287 -1.42 7.34 -14.43
N GLY A 288 -2.03 6.56 -15.33
CA GLY A 288 -2.02 6.79 -16.76
C GLY A 288 -0.92 6.06 -17.52
N GLY A 289 -0.20 5.20 -16.86
CA GLY A 289 0.74 4.27 -17.48
C GLY A 289 0.05 3.11 -18.18
N THR A 290 0.84 2.21 -18.74
CA THR A 290 0.38 1.11 -19.57
C THR A 290 0.71 -0.24 -18.97
N LEU A 291 -0.12 -1.26 -19.28
CA LEU A 291 0.22 -2.66 -19.04
C LEU A 291 0.79 -3.28 -20.32
N LYS A 292 1.82 -4.10 -20.14
CA LYS A 292 2.35 -4.99 -21.17
C LYS A 292 2.08 -6.44 -20.77
N ASN A 293 2.01 -7.30 -21.79
CA ASN A 293 1.89 -8.75 -21.60
C ASN A 293 0.70 -9.16 -20.71
N ILE A 294 -0.47 -8.56 -20.93
CA ILE A 294 -1.70 -8.85 -20.15
C ILE A 294 -2.03 -10.34 -20.11
N ASP A 295 -1.70 -11.09 -21.15
CA ASP A 295 -1.92 -12.54 -21.25
C ASP A 295 -1.14 -13.34 -20.19
N ALA A 296 -0.10 -12.74 -19.59
CA ALA A 296 0.64 -13.38 -18.50
C ALA A 296 -0.20 -13.58 -17.24
N LEU A 297 -1.32 -12.85 -17.07
CA LEU A 297 -2.29 -13.12 -15.99
C LEU A 297 -2.83 -14.55 -16.05
N ALA A 298 -2.91 -15.16 -17.23
CA ALA A 298 -3.28 -16.57 -17.41
C ALA A 298 -2.31 -17.57 -16.74
N LYS A 299 -1.08 -17.15 -16.46
CA LYS A 299 -0.07 -17.97 -15.76
C LYS A 299 -0.31 -17.98 -14.25
N LEU A 300 -0.99 -16.98 -13.70
CA LEU A 300 -1.32 -16.84 -12.28
C LEU A 300 -2.52 -17.73 -11.91
N LYS A 301 -2.27 -19.03 -11.80
CA LYS A 301 -3.36 -20.05 -11.66
C LYS A 301 -4.17 -19.95 -10.37
N ARG A 302 -3.76 -19.13 -9.39
CA ARG A 302 -4.46 -18.93 -8.12
C ARG A 302 -5.09 -17.55 -7.99
N LEU A 303 -5.07 -16.73 -9.05
CA LEU A 303 -5.55 -15.36 -9.03
C LEU A 303 -7.06 -15.32 -8.81
N GLN A 304 -7.49 -14.64 -7.76
CA GLN A 304 -8.86 -14.48 -7.31
C GLN A 304 -9.38 -13.06 -7.49
N ALA A 305 -8.51 -12.06 -7.33
CA ALA A 305 -8.91 -10.67 -7.43
C ALA A 305 -7.93 -9.85 -8.29
N ILE A 306 -8.50 -9.04 -9.19
CA ILE A 306 -7.78 -8.06 -10.01
C ILE A 306 -8.40 -6.69 -9.77
N ARG A 307 -7.56 -5.71 -9.39
CA ARG A 307 -7.95 -4.32 -9.22
C ARG A 307 -7.05 -3.45 -10.09
N LEU A 308 -7.62 -2.83 -11.13
CA LEU A 308 -6.90 -1.94 -12.03
C LEU A 308 -7.43 -0.51 -11.91
N ARG A 309 -6.52 0.43 -11.71
CA ARG A 309 -6.85 1.85 -11.63
C ARG A 309 -5.96 2.66 -12.55
N ASP A 310 -6.60 3.47 -13.41
CA ASP A 310 -5.94 4.43 -14.28
C ASP A 310 -4.84 3.79 -15.16
N VAL A 311 -5.21 2.73 -15.85
CA VAL A 311 -4.34 1.80 -16.57
C VAL A 311 -4.81 1.66 -18.02
N TYR A 312 -3.87 1.66 -18.96
CA TYR A 312 -4.11 1.63 -20.41
C TYR A 312 -3.17 0.65 -21.12
N GLY A 313 -3.23 0.62 -22.46
CA GLY A 313 -2.28 -0.13 -23.29
C GLY A 313 -2.59 -1.61 -23.47
N PHE A 314 -3.84 -2.03 -23.21
CA PHE A 314 -4.32 -3.39 -23.51
C PHE A 314 -5.78 -3.34 -23.98
N ASP A 315 -6.20 -4.37 -24.73
CA ASP A 315 -7.51 -4.39 -25.39
C ASP A 315 -8.49 -5.37 -24.72
N SER A 316 -7.98 -6.43 -24.10
CA SER A 316 -8.78 -7.47 -23.47
C SER A 316 -8.01 -8.22 -22.39
N PHE A 317 -8.71 -8.93 -21.54
CA PHE A 317 -8.15 -9.89 -20.59
C PHE A 317 -7.98 -11.28 -21.25
N PRO A 318 -7.13 -12.15 -20.68
CA PRO A 318 -7.09 -13.58 -21.04
C PRO A 318 -8.49 -14.22 -20.94
N ALA A 319 -8.75 -15.26 -21.73
CA ALA A 319 -10.04 -15.93 -21.72
C ALA A 319 -10.45 -16.40 -20.32
N ARG A 320 -11.76 -16.34 -20.00
CA ARG A 320 -12.32 -16.76 -18.68
C ARG A 320 -11.83 -18.14 -18.27
N ALA A 321 -11.77 -19.09 -19.20
CA ALA A 321 -11.30 -20.46 -18.93
C ALA A 321 -9.83 -20.53 -18.49
N GLN A 322 -9.01 -19.53 -18.81
CA GLN A 322 -7.60 -19.45 -18.40
C GLN A 322 -7.44 -18.86 -16.98
N MET A 323 -8.51 -18.26 -16.45
CA MET A 323 -8.55 -17.61 -15.13
C MET A 323 -9.69 -18.21 -14.27
N PRO A 324 -9.68 -19.53 -13.99
CA PRO A 324 -10.83 -20.25 -13.41
C PRO A 324 -11.18 -19.82 -11.98
N TYR A 325 -10.21 -19.31 -11.23
CA TYR A 325 -10.40 -18.90 -9.84
C TYR A 325 -10.69 -17.42 -9.64
N LEU A 326 -10.75 -16.62 -10.74
CA LEU A 326 -11.08 -15.20 -10.64
C LEU A 326 -12.52 -15.02 -10.13
N LYS A 327 -12.66 -14.27 -9.03
CA LYS A 327 -13.89 -13.97 -8.33
C LYS A 327 -14.24 -12.49 -8.37
N HIS A 328 -13.23 -11.62 -8.30
CA HIS A 328 -13.40 -10.17 -8.18
C HIS A 328 -12.61 -9.43 -9.26
N LEU A 329 -13.28 -8.54 -9.98
CA LEU A 329 -12.67 -7.72 -11.01
C LEU A 329 -13.11 -6.25 -10.84
N TRP A 330 -12.20 -5.38 -10.38
CA TRP A 330 -12.46 -3.96 -10.21
C TRP A 330 -11.66 -3.13 -11.17
N LEU A 331 -12.37 -2.37 -12.02
CA LEU A 331 -11.81 -1.53 -13.06
C LEU A 331 -12.21 -0.07 -12.81
N ARG A 332 -11.24 0.81 -12.60
CA ARG A 332 -11.48 2.24 -12.47
C ARG A 332 -10.60 3.03 -13.42
N SER A 333 -11.20 3.91 -14.23
CA SER A 333 -10.47 4.72 -15.22
C SER A 333 -9.65 3.83 -16.18
N VAL A 334 -10.30 2.82 -16.77
CA VAL A 334 -9.78 1.88 -17.77
C VAL A 334 -10.52 2.13 -19.08
N PRO A 335 -9.95 1.80 -20.27
CA PRO A 335 -10.63 1.99 -21.56
C PRO A 335 -12.03 1.38 -21.57
N LYS A 336 -13.00 2.11 -22.13
CA LYS A 336 -14.41 1.68 -22.18
C LYS A 336 -14.58 0.36 -22.92
N THR A 337 -13.84 0.18 -24.01
CA THR A 337 -13.84 -1.05 -24.81
C THR A 337 -13.41 -2.26 -23.99
N VAL A 338 -12.36 -2.12 -23.17
CA VAL A 338 -11.88 -3.16 -22.23
C VAL A 338 -12.93 -3.46 -21.18
N CYS A 339 -13.56 -2.42 -20.61
CA CYS A 339 -14.60 -2.56 -19.59
C CYS A 339 -15.82 -3.33 -20.12
N GLU A 340 -16.26 -3.04 -21.35
CA GLU A 340 -17.38 -3.72 -22.00
C GLU A 340 -17.04 -5.17 -22.35
N ALA A 341 -15.82 -5.43 -22.82
CA ALA A 341 -15.33 -6.79 -23.07
C ALA A 341 -15.28 -7.60 -21.76
N ALA A 342 -14.73 -7.02 -20.68
CA ALA A 342 -14.65 -7.65 -19.37
C ALA A 342 -16.03 -8.02 -18.79
N LYS A 343 -17.03 -7.12 -18.89
CA LYS A 343 -18.41 -7.42 -18.48
C LYS A 343 -19.01 -8.63 -19.17
N ARG A 344 -18.77 -8.78 -20.47
CA ARG A 344 -19.28 -9.92 -21.24
C ARG A 344 -18.54 -11.21 -20.89
N GLN A 345 -17.22 -11.12 -20.73
CA GLN A 345 -16.34 -12.25 -20.53
C GLN A 345 -16.44 -12.86 -19.14
N PHE A 346 -16.60 -12.02 -18.12
CA PHE A 346 -16.58 -12.40 -16.69
C PHE A 346 -17.95 -12.27 -16.00
N LYS A 347 -19.04 -12.41 -16.76
CA LYS A 347 -20.43 -12.29 -16.24
C LYS A 347 -20.80 -13.28 -15.13
N ASP A 348 -20.00 -14.33 -14.96
CA ASP A 348 -20.20 -15.44 -14.02
C ASP A 348 -19.35 -15.35 -12.74
N ILE A 349 -18.53 -14.31 -12.57
CA ILE A 349 -17.76 -14.15 -11.34
C ILE A 349 -18.60 -13.50 -10.23
N GLU A 350 -18.11 -13.62 -8.99
CA GLU A 350 -18.83 -13.17 -7.80
C GLU A 350 -19.06 -11.64 -7.79
N ASP A 351 -18.07 -10.86 -8.25
CA ASP A 351 -18.16 -9.41 -8.25
C ASP A 351 -17.41 -8.79 -9.43
N ILE A 352 -18.07 -7.88 -10.15
CA ILE A 352 -17.47 -7.05 -11.19
C ILE A 352 -17.89 -5.58 -11.00
N GLU A 353 -16.94 -4.75 -10.58
CA GLU A 353 -17.15 -3.33 -10.37
C GLU A 353 -16.42 -2.52 -11.43
N ILE A 354 -17.14 -1.67 -12.17
CA ILE A 354 -16.56 -0.78 -13.18
C ILE A 354 -16.94 0.67 -12.87
N LYS A 355 -15.92 1.48 -12.60
CA LYS A 355 -16.09 2.92 -12.36
C LYS A 355 -15.32 3.73 -13.40
N GLN A 356 -15.95 4.78 -13.93
CA GLN A 356 -15.33 5.78 -14.80
C GLN A 356 -14.65 5.16 -16.05
N PRO A 357 -15.33 4.32 -16.85
CA PRO A 357 -14.75 3.81 -18.07
C PRO A 357 -14.42 4.98 -19.03
N ARG A 358 -13.22 4.97 -19.62
CA ARG A 358 -12.70 6.06 -20.44
C ARG A 358 -12.91 5.78 -21.92
N SER A 359 -13.57 6.73 -22.61
CA SER A 359 -13.66 6.66 -24.06
C SER A 359 -12.33 7.03 -24.72
N ASP A 360 -12.08 6.57 -25.95
CA ASP A 360 -10.88 6.91 -26.71
C ASP A 360 -10.73 8.42 -26.89
N GLN A 361 -11.83 9.13 -27.14
CA GLN A 361 -11.85 10.59 -27.24
C GLN A 361 -11.45 11.27 -25.92
N TRP A 362 -11.90 10.72 -24.78
CA TRP A 362 -11.50 11.25 -23.46
C TRP A 362 -10.01 11.02 -23.21
N LEU A 363 -9.50 9.84 -23.60
CA LEU A 363 -8.09 9.49 -23.44
C LEU A 363 -7.18 10.39 -24.29
N GLU A 364 -7.52 10.58 -25.55
CA GLU A 364 -6.82 11.46 -26.47
C GLU A 364 -6.70 12.89 -25.90
N ALA A 365 -7.79 13.42 -25.37
CA ALA A 365 -7.82 14.77 -24.80
C ALA A 365 -7.13 14.89 -23.44
N ASN A 366 -7.22 13.89 -22.57
CA ASN A 366 -6.90 14.06 -21.15
C ASN A 366 -5.77 13.16 -20.62
N LEU A 367 -5.28 12.17 -21.36
CA LEU A 367 -4.25 11.25 -20.87
C LEU A 367 -3.01 12.01 -20.32
N ASN A 368 -2.66 13.10 -20.98
CA ASN A 368 -1.53 13.95 -20.61
C ASN A 368 -1.87 15.14 -19.69
N ASN A 369 -3.13 15.27 -19.26
CA ASN A 369 -3.55 16.33 -18.39
C ASN A 369 -3.23 15.98 -16.92
N PRO A 370 -2.42 16.76 -16.18
CA PRO A 370 -2.07 16.46 -14.78
C PRO A 370 -3.28 16.50 -13.85
N LEU A 371 -4.33 17.26 -14.20
CA LEU A 371 -5.55 17.44 -13.39
C LEU A 371 -6.66 16.43 -13.72
N ARG A 372 -6.40 15.43 -14.59
CA ARG A 372 -7.39 14.40 -14.96
C ARG A 372 -7.87 13.57 -13.76
N GLY A 373 -7.06 13.47 -12.68
CA GLY A 373 -7.42 12.78 -11.45
C GLY A 373 -8.59 13.41 -10.68
N TRP A 374 -8.97 14.64 -11.05
CA TRP A 374 -10.13 15.34 -10.49
C TRP A 374 -11.46 14.76 -11.02
N ASP A 375 -11.44 14.13 -12.20
CA ASP A 375 -12.64 13.54 -12.78
C ASP A 375 -13.10 12.32 -11.97
N GLY A 376 -14.25 12.49 -11.29
CA GLY A 376 -14.84 11.50 -10.41
C GLY A 376 -14.12 11.29 -9.07
N ARG A 377 -13.36 12.28 -8.62
CA ARG A 377 -12.84 12.34 -7.25
C ARG A 377 -13.97 12.71 -6.30
N ASP A 378 -14.02 12.05 -5.14
CA ASP A 378 -14.95 12.40 -4.06
C ASP A 378 -14.71 13.86 -3.63
N GLY A 379 -15.78 14.62 -3.45
CA GLY A 379 -15.70 16.06 -3.14
C GLY A 379 -15.47 16.99 -4.34
N VAL A 380 -15.13 16.49 -5.52
CA VAL A 380 -14.95 17.28 -6.75
C VAL A 380 -16.15 17.11 -7.68
N SER A 381 -16.89 18.18 -7.92
CA SER A 381 -18.01 18.13 -8.89
C SER A 381 -17.52 17.92 -10.32
N ALA A 382 -18.33 17.28 -11.16
CA ALA A 382 -18.02 17.10 -12.58
C ALA A 382 -17.76 18.44 -13.31
N ALA A 383 -18.42 19.51 -12.88
CA ALA A 383 -18.22 20.85 -13.42
C ALA A 383 -16.85 21.42 -13.04
N ALA A 384 -16.44 21.26 -11.77
CA ALA A 384 -15.12 21.70 -11.30
C ALA A 384 -13.98 20.92 -11.98
N SER A 385 -14.10 19.60 -12.06
CA SER A 385 -13.16 18.75 -12.78
C SER A 385 -13.01 19.14 -14.24
N LYS A 386 -14.12 19.33 -14.97
CA LYS A 386 -14.11 19.78 -16.37
C LYS A 386 -13.43 21.15 -16.54
N LYS A 387 -13.71 22.11 -15.61
CA LYS A 387 -13.05 23.42 -15.62
C LYS A 387 -11.55 23.30 -15.41
N ALA A 388 -11.12 22.50 -14.44
CA ALA A 388 -9.70 22.29 -14.13
C ALA A 388 -8.94 21.69 -15.31
N MET A 389 -9.45 20.60 -15.89
CA MET A 389 -8.83 19.96 -17.07
C MET A 389 -8.75 20.91 -18.26
N LYS A 390 -9.83 21.64 -18.54
CA LYS A 390 -9.90 22.61 -19.65
C LYS A 390 -8.95 23.78 -19.45
N ALA A 391 -8.78 24.26 -18.21
CA ALA A 391 -7.85 25.35 -17.91
C ALA A 391 -6.41 24.94 -18.27
N TYR A 392 -6.00 23.73 -17.87
CA TYR A 392 -4.67 23.23 -18.23
C TYR A 392 -4.51 23.02 -19.72
N GLU A 393 -5.46 22.38 -20.39
CA GLU A 393 -5.43 22.15 -21.85
C GLU A 393 -5.31 23.45 -22.64
N SER A 394 -6.13 24.46 -22.28
CA SER A 394 -6.13 25.77 -22.95
C SER A 394 -4.80 26.49 -22.75
N ALA A 395 -4.30 26.55 -21.50
CA ALA A 395 -3.01 27.18 -21.21
C ALA A 395 -1.85 26.48 -21.92
N HIS A 396 -1.82 25.13 -21.87
CA HIS A 396 -0.80 24.33 -22.56
C HIS A 396 -0.80 24.58 -24.07
N LYS A 397 -1.97 24.60 -24.72
CA LYS A 397 -2.11 24.86 -26.15
C LYS A 397 -1.60 26.26 -26.51
N MET A 398 -2.01 27.31 -25.77
CA MET A 398 -1.57 28.68 -26.02
C MET A 398 -0.05 28.83 -25.84
N LEU A 399 0.51 28.31 -24.75
CA LEU A 399 1.95 28.37 -24.48
C LEU A 399 2.76 27.58 -25.52
N SER A 400 2.29 26.42 -25.96
CA SER A 400 2.92 25.64 -27.04
C SER A 400 2.95 26.42 -28.36
N THR A 401 1.88 27.15 -28.67
CA THR A 401 1.81 27.99 -29.88
C THR A 401 2.79 29.15 -29.83
N ILE A 402 2.95 29.79 -28.67
CA ILE A 402 3.93 30.87 -28.47
C ILE A 402 5.36 30.32 -28.56
N LYS A 403 5.63 29.17 -27.95
CA LYS A 403 6.96 28.54 -27.98
C LYS A 403 7.45 28.23 -29.39
N ALA A 404 6.55 27.96 -30.32
CA ALA A 404 6.87 27.69 -31.73
C ALA A 404 7.22 28.98 -32.54
N LYS A 405 7.00 30.18 -31.96
CA LYS A 405 7.31 31.47 -32.60
C LYS A 405 8.72 31.95 -32.23
N PRO A 406 9.37 32.82 -33.07
CA PRO A 406 10.63 33.47 -32.72
C PRO A 406 10.51 34.27 -31.41
N ALA A 407 11.54 34.25 -30.57
CA ALA A 407 11.54 34.94 -29.27
C ALA A 407 11.38 36.46 -29.45
N ARG A 408 10.40 37.04 -28.72
CA ARG A 408 10.15 38.49 -28.66
C ARG A 408 9.73 38.87 -27.22
N ASP A 409 10.01 40.08 -26.79
CA ASP A 409 9.65 40.56 -25.44
C ASP A 409 8.14 40.56 -25.19
N GLU A 410 7.32 40.83 -26.22
CA GLU A 410 5.87 40.78 -26.19
C GLU A 410 5.37 39.39 -25.74
N HIS A 411 6.05 38.32 -26.12
CA HIS A 411 5.72 36.97 -25.77
C HIS A 411 5.92 36.66 -24.27
N LYS A 412 6.79 37.43 -23.57
CA LYS A 412 7.01 37.25 -22.13
C LYS A 412 5.78 37.71 -21.36
N THR A 413 5.19 38.86 -21.74
CA THR A 413 3.96 39.37 -21.13
C THR A 413 2.78 38.42 -21.42
N GLU A 414 2.61 37.99 -22.67
CA GLU A 414 1.54 37.06 -23.09
C GLU A 414 1.61 35.74 -22.31
N LYS A 415 2.78 35.15 -22.16
CA LYS A 415 2.99 33.93 -21.36
C LYS A 415 2.58 34.13 -19.90
N THR A 416 2.95 35.27 -19.31
CA THR A 416 2.61 35.59 -17.91
C THR A 416 1.09 35.72 -17.72
N GLU A 417 0.39 36.35 -18.65
CA GLU A 417 -1.07 36.49 -18.57
C GLU A 417 -1.76 35.12 -18.70
N ILE A 418 -1.32 34.23 -19.59
CA ILE A 418 -1.85 32.87 -19.71
C ILE A 418 -1.70 32.12 -18.38
N LEU A 419 -0.56 32.25 -17.70
CA LEU A 419 -0.32 31.61 -16.42
C LEU A 419 -1.21 32.17 -15.29
N LYS A 420 -1.45 33.49 -15.30
CA LYS A 420 -2.40 34.12 -14.35
C LYS A 420 -3.85 33.69 -14.60
N GLU A 421 -4.26 33.63 -15.89
CA GLU A 421 -5.58 33.13 -16.25
C GLU A 421 -5.80 31.70 -15.79
N PHE A 422 -4.76 30.84 -15.92
CA PHE A 422 -4.80 29.49 -15.38
C PHE A 422 -5.09 29.49 -13.88
N ILE A 423 -4.37 30.29 -13.07
CA ILE A 423 -4.58 30.37 -11.61
C ILE A 423 -5.97 30.92 -11.28
N ALA A 424 -6.44 31.94 -12.02
CA ALA A 424 -7.74 32.58 -11.79
C ALA A 424 -8.91 31.59 -11.90
N VAL A 425 -8.81 30.54 -12.73
CA VAL A 425 -9.82 29.48 -12.80
C VAL A 425 -9.97 28.77 -11.46
N PHE A 426 -8.85 28.53 -10.74
CA PHE A 426 -8.87 27.82 -9.46
C PHE A 426 -9.27 28.74 -8.31
N ASN A 427 -8.98 30.04 -8.36
CA ASN A 427 -9.57 31.00 -7.44
C ASN A 427 -11.09 30.95 -7.52
N ALA A 428 -11.65 30.93 -8.74
CA ALA A 428 -13.10 30.81 -8.94
C ALA A 428 -13.67 29.43 -8.49
N VAL A 429 -12.94 28.37 -8.63
CA VAL A 429 -13.32 27.04 -8.13
C VAL A 429 -13.26 27.01 -6.60
N GLY A 430 -12.21 27.58 -6.01
CA GLY A 430 -11.98 27.64 -4.56
C GLY A 430 -13.03 28.47 -3.85
N ALA A 431 -13.43 29.62 -4.41
CA ALA A 431 -14.47 30.47 -3.85
C ALA A 431 -15.84 29.76 -3.71
N GLY A 432 -16.09 28.74 -4.54
CA GLY A 432 -17.35 27.99 -4.51
C GLY A 432 -17.41 26.79 -3.58
N ARG A 433 -16.25 26.15 -3.28
CA ARG A 433 -16.23 24.89 -2.51
C ARG A 433 -15.03 24.70 -1.59
N GLY A 434 -14.07 25.61 -1.63
CA GLY A 434 -12.72 25.41 -1.08
C GLY A 434 -11.85 24.52 -1.98
N ILE A 435 -10.54 24.59 -1.77
CA ILE A 435 -9.51 23.72 -2.37
C ILE A 435 -8.73 23.13 -1.22
N ASP A 436 -8.65 21.78 -1.16
CA ASP A 436 -7.89 21.10 -0.13
C ASP A 436 -6.38 21.14 -0.42
N THR A 437 -5.57 20.73 0.55
CA THR A 437 -4.11 20.74 0.45
C THR A 437 -3.60 19.91 -0.73
N MET A 438 -4.17 18.71 -0.95
CA MET A 438 -3.76 17.84 -2.06
C MET A 438 -4.12 18.44 -3.43
N GLU A 439 -5.31 19.03 -3.53
CA GLU A 439 -5.74 19.72 -4.75
C GLU A 439 -4.84 20.92 -5.07
N ARG A 440 -4.44 21.66 -4.04
CA ARG A 440 -3.51 22.78 -4.17
C ARG A 440 -2.14 22.33 -4.67
N GLU A 441 -1.62 21.22 -4.16
CA GLU A 441 -0.36 20.63 -4.63
C GLU A 441 -0.45 20.16 -6.10
N GLU A 442 -1.55 19.55 -6.49
CA GLU A 442 -1.78 19.11 -7.88
C GLU A 442 -1.91 20.31 -8.85
N ILE A 443 -2.57 21.39 -8.42
CA ILE A 443 -2.65 22.62 -9.23
C ILE A 443 -1.24 23.26 -9.35
N TRP A 444 -0.47 23.29 -8.27
CA TRP A 444 0.91 23.76 -8.27
C TRP A 444 1.78 22.92 -9.22
N GLU A 445 1.68 21.61 -9.18
CA GLU A 445 2.41 20.73 -10.11
C GLU A 445 2.03 21.00 -11.58
N ALA A 446 0.74 21.16 -11.85
CA ALA A 446 0.25 21.51 -13.17
C ALA A 446 0.76 22.88 -13.63
N PHE A 447 0.76 23.87 -12.74
CA PHE A 447 1.29 25.20 -12.99
C PHE A 447 2.81 25.18 -13.26
N CYS A 448 3.58 24.39 -12.50
CA CYS A 448 5.01 24.22 -12.76
C CYS A 448 5.28 23.68 -14.17
N LYS A 449 4.54 22.68 -14.62
CA LYS A 449 4.67 22.15 -16.00
C LYS A 449 4.36 23.20 -17.07
N LEU A 450 3.38 24.07 -16.82
CA LEU A 450 3.12 25.20 -17.72
C LEU A 450 4.24 26.24 -17.71
N CYS A 451 4.82 26.53 -16.54
CA CYS A 451 5.96 27.43 -16.43
C CYS A 451 7.22 26.89 -17.14
N GLU A 452 7.48 25.59 -17.03
CA GLU A 452 8.55 24.92 -17.79
C GLU A 452 8.34 25.05 -19.30
N LEU A 453 7.12 24.79 -19.77
CA LEU A 453 6.76 24.97 -21.18
C LEU A 453 6.96 26.41 -21.64
N ALA A 454 6.61 27.37 -20.79
CA ALA A 454 6.78 28.81 -21.04
C ALA A 454 8.24 29.31 -20.90
N SER A 455 9.15 28.47 -20.36
CA SER A 455 10.53 28.83 -20.00
C SER A 455 10.58 29.98 -18.99
N VAL A 456 9.70 29.94 -17.97
CA VAL A 456 9.67 30.91 -16.86
C VAL A 456 10.66 30.48 -15.78
N SER A 457 11.44 31.44 -15.23
CA SER A 457 12.40 31.15 -14.17
C SER A 457 11.68 30.71 -12.86
N GLU A 458 12.39 29.96 -12.01
CA GLU A 458 11.85 29.51 -10.72
C GLU A 458 11.38 30.69 -9.86
N LYS A 459 12.19 31.73 -9.77
CA LYS A 459 11.86 32.97 -9.05
C LYS A 459 10.61 33.67 -9.58
N ASP A 460 10.46 33.75 -10.90
CA ASP A 460 9.26 34.36 -11.50
C ASP A 460 8.04 33.48 -11.31
N ARG A 461 8.21 32.16 -11.37
CA ARG A 461 7.15 31.17 -11.10
C ARG A 461 6.56 31.33 -9.70
N GLU A 462 7.41 31.35 -8.67
CA GLU A 462 7.00 31.56 -7.29
C GLU A 462 6.27 32.90 -7.13
N LYS A 463 6.83 33.96 -7.68
CA LYS A 463 6.21 35.29 -7.62
C LYS A 463 4.86 35.35 -8.29
N ILE A 464 4.68 34.72 -9.47
CA ILE A 464 3.37 34.67 -10.15
C ILE A 464 2.37 33.91 -9.27
N TRP A 465 2.77 32.78 -8.70
CA TRP A 465 1.90 31.98 -7.85
C TRP A 465 1.48 32.73 -6.58
N GLU A 466 2.44 33.21 -5.79
CA GLU A 466 2.18 33.90 -4.53
C GLU A 466 1.33 35.17 -4.69
N THR A 467 1.47 35.84 -5.84
CA THR A 467 0.72 37.07 -6.10
C THR A 467 -0.73 36.80 -6.56
N ASN A 468 -1.02 35.62 -7.16
CA ASN A 468 -2.30 35.40 -7.85
C ASN A 468 -3.11 34.22 -7.29
N ALA A 469 -2.53 33.28 -6.52
CA ALA A 469 -3.27 32.16 -5.93
C ALA A 469 -3.92 32.61 -4.60
N GLU A 470 -5.27 32.58 -4.56
CA GLU A 470 -6.10 33.00 -3.42
C GLU A 470 -6.79 31.83 -2.68
N PHE A 471 -6.44 30.57 -3.00
CA PHE A 471 -7.02 29.34 -2.45
C PHE A 471 -6.05 28.55 -1.58
#